data_0a706e7e433099aea6a5191ba62b6844
#
_entry.id   0a706e7e433099aea6a5191ba62b6844
#
_cell.length_a   1.000
_cell.length_b   1.000
_cell.length_c   1.000
_cell.angle_alpha   90.00
_cell.angle_beta   90.00
_cell.angle_gamma   90.00
#
_symmetry.space_group_name_H-M   'P 1'
#
loop_
_entity.id
_entity.type
_entity.pdbx_description
1 polymer ?
#
loop_
_entity_poly.entity_id
_entity_poly.type
_entity_poly.pdbx_seq_one_letter_code
_entity_poly.pdbx_strand_id
1 'polypeptide(L)'
;MASIIIADNTEHYDGRDLEARPLGGTESSVIRMARELARRRHQVTVYTNCDGPIEHEGVQWRPLSGTPAASCDLYVAVQHPRLLGFVRKPKRRAIWVAWQPNHLKHYKQIWRVWWYRPVPVLISLHQVRIYSPFLPKRDPHIVIPHGLPDDVRGHPALPAAPPRRAIFASNPQRKLRELVETWVDRILPRVPDAVLEVYGLHGIRPGEDAWSLWQGSLLPANVSPAAKRSIRVHPAGSRQELIDAFRSCRVMLYLGHKVEAFCLSLAEAQALGVPAVIAPIAVLPERVIDGVTGFHRGEPARFADAAVAILTDDALWRRQHEAALRHQQGISWSEQAGRFEAALLGDRAPLYRSVLDVPGSG
;
A
#
# COMPACT_ATOMS: atom_id res chain seq x y z
N MET A 1 5.76 -12.92 -26.07
CA MET A 1 5.20 -11.58 -26.30
C MET A 1 3.68 -11.71 -26.39
N ALA A 2 2.95 -10.97 -25.57
CA ALA A 2 1.49 -11.01 -25.51
C ALA A 2 0.91 -9.60 -25.55
N SER A 3 -0.35 -9.46 -26.01
CA SER A 3 -1.12 -8.22 -25.94
C SER A 3 -1.89 -8.17 -24.62
N ILE A 4 -1.62 -7.15 -23.81
CA ILE A 4 -2.21 -6.98 -22.47
C ILE A 4 -2.98 -5.66 -22.44
N ILE A 5 -4.22 -5.71 -22.01
CA ILE A 5 -5.05 -4.53 -21.78
C ILE A 5 -5.40 -4.45 -20.29
N ILE A 6 -5.12 -3.33 -19.66
CA ILE A 6 -5.51 -3.02 -18.28
C ILE A 6 -6.51 -1.88 -18.34
N ALA A 7 -7.60 -1.96 -17.58
CA ALA A 7 -8.57 -0.87 -17.46
C ALA A 7 -8.79 -0.51 -15.99
N ASP A 8 -8.65 0.76 -15.66
CA ASP A 8 -8.87 1.34 -14.33
C ASP A 8 -9.67 2.64 -14.42
N ASN A 9 -10.65 2.79 -13.56
CA ASN A 9 -11.51 3.96 -13.49
C ASN A 9 -11.54 4.60 -12.09
N THR A 10 -10.49 4.41 -11.30
CA THR A 10 -10.42 4.95 -9.93
C THR A 10 -10.26 6.46 -9.96
N GLU A 11 -9.19 6.97 -10.53
CA GLU A 11 -8.83 8.39 -10.53
C GLU A 11 -8.44 8.85 -11.96
N HIS A 12 -8.15 10.13 -12.08
CA HIS A 12 -7.58 10.72 -13.30
C HIS A 12 -6.06 10.61 -13.24
N TYR A 13 -5.48 9.78 -14.11
CA TYR A 13 -4.02 9.62 -14.20
C TYR A 13 -3.57 8.95 -15.51
N ASP A 14 -2.27 9.11 -15.80
CA ASP A 14 -1.55 8.35 -16.81
C ASP A 14 -0.13 7.96 -16.33
N GLY A 15 0.70 7.40 -17.23
CA GLY A 15 2.03 6.91 -16.86
C GLY A 15 3.01 7.96 -16.36
N ARG A 16 2.82 9.24 -16.69
CA ARG A 16 3.71 10.35 -16.28
C ARG A 16 3.50 10.78 -14.83
N ASP A 17 2.30 10.52 -14.31
CA ASP A 17 1.89 11.01 -12.99
C ASP A 17 2.69 10.43 -11.83
N LEU A 18 3.33 9.27 -12.03
CA LEU A 18 4.12 8.63 -10.97
C LEU A 18 5.28 9.49 -10.48
N GLU A 19 5.89 10.27 -11.38
CA GLU A 19 6.99 11.20 -11.10
C GLU A 19 6.49 12.64 -10.89
N ALA A 20 5.32 12.98 -11.42
CA ALA A 20 4.82 14.36 -11.46
C ALA A 20 4.07 14.77 -10.19
N ARG A 21 3.40 13.82 -9.52
CA ARG A 21 2.56 14.12 -8.34
C ARG A 21 2.38 12.92 -7.41
N PRO A 22 2.02 13.14 -6.14
CA PRO A 22 1.59 12.07 -5.26
C PRO A 22 0.37 11.33 -5.83
N LEU A 23 0.45 9.99 -5.86
CA LEU A 23 -0.62 9.11 -6.32
C LEU A 23 -1.11 8.19 -5.21
N GLY A 24 -2.34 7.71 -5.34
CA GLY A 24 -2.86 6.62 -4.54
C GLY A 24 -2.12 5.30 -4.78
N GLY A 25 -2.29 4.36 -3.86
CA GLY A 25 -1.61 3.07 -3.94
C GLY A 25 -2.06 2.23 -5.14
N THR A 26 -3.31 2.34 -5.58
CA THR A 26 -3.82 1.59 -6.73
C THR A 26 -3.21 2.13 -8.02
N GLU A 27 -3.28 3.44 -8.25
CA GLU A 27 -2.78 4.12 -9.45
C GLU A 27 -1.28 3.89 -9.64
N SER A 28 -0.50 4.12 -8.58
CA SER A 28 0.95 3.87 -8.60
C SER A 28 1.28 2.40 -8.88
N SER A 29 0.47 1.46 -8.38
CA SER A 29 0.64 0.03 -8.64
C SER A 29 0.33 -0.35 -10.09
N VAL A 30 -0.72 0.24 -10.68
CA VAL A 30 -1.07 0.02 -12.09
C VAL A 30 0.05 0.52 -13.00
N ILE A 31 0.56 1.73 -12.76
CA ILE A 31 1.67 2.29 -13.55
C ILE A 31 2.89 1.39 -13.47
N ARG A 32 3.34 1.02 -12.26
CA ARG A 32 4.52 0.19 -12.05
C ARG A 32 4.38 -1.19 -12.69
N MET A 33 3.24 -1.85 -12.52
CA MET A 33 2.97 -3.15 -13.13
C MET A 33 2.98 -3.05 -14.67
N ALA A 34 2.32 -2.05 -15.24
CA ALA A 34 2.27 -1.85 -16.68
C ALA A 34 3.67 -1.63 -17.28
N ARG A 35 4.51 -0.79 -16.63
CA ARG A 35 5.91 -0.56 -17.01
C ARG A 35 6.72 -1.85 -17.01
N GLU A 36 6.63 -2.65 -15.95
CA GLU A 36 7.38 -3.91 -15.85
C GLU A 36 6.93 -4.93 -16.88
N LEU A 37 5.62 -5.03 -17.17
CA LEU A 37 5.12 -5.88 -18.24
C LEU A 37 5.60 -5.43 -19.62
N ALA A 38 5.68 -4.12 -19.87
CA ALA A 38 6.25 -3.57 -21.11
C ALA A 38 7.76 -3.86 -21.23
N ARG A 39 8.54 -3.72 -20.13
CA ARG A 39 9.97 -4.10 -20.07
C ARG A 39 10.19 -5.59 -20.36
N ARG A 40 9.21 -6.43 -20.04
CA ARG A 40 9.19 -7.88 -20.36
C ARG A 40 8.73 -8.17 -21.80
N ARG A 41 8.69 -7.13 -22.66
CA ARG A 41 8.36 -7.18 -24.10
C ARG A 41 6.92 -7.57 -24.41
N HIS A 42 5.97 -7.30 -23.50
CA HIS A 42 4.55 -7.36 -23.83
C HIS A 42 4.10 -6.04 -24.47
N GLN A 43 3.07 -6.10 -25.32
CA GLN A 43 2.35 -4.92 -25.81
C GLN A 43 1.30 -4.56 -24.75
N VAL A 44 1.56 -3.49 -24.00
CA VAL A 44 0.70 -3.09 -22.87
C VAL A 44 -0.06 -1.81 -23.22
N THR A 45 -1.37 -1.87 -23.12
CA THR A 45 -2.27 -0.72 -23.22
C THR A 45 -3.05 -0.56 -21.92
N VAL A 46 -3.00 0.63 -21.33
CA VAL A 46 -3.75 0.95 -20.10
C VAL A 46 -4.81 1.98 -20.44
N TYR A 47 -6.05 1.69 -20.07
CA TYR A 47 -7.19 2.58 -20.19
C TYR A 47 -7.54 3.17 -18.83
N THR A 48 -7.44 4.50 -18.70
CA THR A 48 -7.73 5.25 -17.47
C THR A 48 -8.56 6.49 -17.76
N ASN A 49 -8.90 7.26 -16.74
CA ASN A 49 -9.50 8.58 -16.90
C ASN A 49 -8.42 9.62 -17.25
N CYS A 50 -7.64 9.42 -18.33
CA CYS A 50 -6.64 10.38 -18.81
C CYS A 50 -7.21 11.29 -19.91
N ASP A 51 -6.54 12.43 -20.15
CA ASP A 51 -7.01 13.46 -21.10
C ASP A 51 -6.93 13.01 -22.56
N GLY A 52 -5.95 12.18 -22.91
CA GLY A 52 -5.72 11.75 -24.29
C GLY A 52 -4.76 10.58 -24.40
N PRO A 53 -4.60 10.03 -25.62
CA PRO A 53 -3.67 8.94 -25.84
C PRO A 53 -2.22 9.44 -25.76
N ILE A 54 -1.42 8.75 -24.95
CA ILE A 54 0.03 8.96 -24.86
C ILE A 54 0.77 7.62 -24.85
N GLU A 55 2.06 7.66 -25.17
CA GLU A 55 2.98 6.56 -24.91
C GLU A 55 4.02 7.01 -23.89
N HIS A 56 4.22 6.22 -22.85
CA HIS A 56 5.21 6.50 -21.81
C HIS A 56 5.82 5.21 -21.30
N GLU A 57 7.16 5.13 -21.30
CA GLU A 57 7.94 3.94 -20.90
C GLU A 57 7.46 2.62 -21.55
N GLY A 58 7.15 2.66 -22.84
CA GLY A 58 6.69 1.49 -23.62
C GLY A 58 5.25 1.05 -23.33
N VAL A 59 4.50 1.84 -22.56
CA VAL A 59 3.08 1.60 -22.24
C VAL A 59 2.22 2.60 -23.01
N GLN A 60 1.20 2.11 -23.69
CA GLN A 60 0.19 2.92 -24.35
C GLN A 60 -0.92 3.29 -23.34
N TRP A 61 -1.10 4.58 -23.08
CA TRP A 61 -2.18 5.09 -22.20
C TRP A 61 -3.30 5.66 -23.06
N ARG A 62 -4.53 5.33 -22.74
CA ARG A 62 -5.71 5.75 -23.51
C ARG A 62 -6.87 6.11 -22.61
N PRO A 63 -7.71 7.08 -22.98
CA PRO A 63 -8.93 7.39 -22.24
C PRO A 63 -9.89 6.19 -22.21
N LEU A 64 -10.55 5.97 -21.07
CA LEU A 64 -11.62 4.96 -20.93
C LEU A 64 -12.82 5.21 -21.85
N SER A 65 -13.04 6.45 -22.28
CA SER A 65 -14.07 6.81 -23.26
C SER A 65 -13.76 6.28 -24.66
N GLY A 66 -12.51 5.88 -24.92
CA GLY A 66 -12.09 5.33 -26.20
C GLY A 66 -12.56 3.87 -26.39
N THR A 67 -12.58 3.42 -27.65
CA THR A 67 -12.92 2.04 -27.97
C THR A 67 -11.70 1.14 -27.80
N PRO A 68 -11.74 0.11 -26.94
CA PRO A 68 -10.62 -0.83 -26.83
C PRO A 68 -10.56 -1.77 -28.04
N ALA A 69 -9.41 -2.41 -28.21
CA ALA A 69 -9.29 -3.53 -29.16
C ALA A 69 -10.33 -4.61 -28.83
N ALA A 70 -10.91 -5.21 -29.87
CA ALA A 70 -11.96 -6.21 -29.70
C ALA A 70 -11.45 -7.50 -28.99
N SER A 71 -10.15 -7.78 -29.11
CA SER A 71 -9.49 -8.95 -28.51
C SER A 71 -8.11 -8.62 -28.01
N CYS A 72 -7.62 -9.39 -27.04
CA CYS A 72 -6.25 -9.36 -26.53
C CYS A 72 -5.93 -10.71 -25.88
N ASP A 73 -4.65 -10.97 -25.58
CA ASP A 73 -4.27 -12.21 -24.89
C ASP A 73 -4.69 -12.18 -23.42
N LEU A 74 -4.49 -11.03 -22.75
CA LEU A 74 -4.89 -10.81 -21.36
C LEU A 74 -5.60 -9.47 -21.19
N TYR A 75 -6.79 -9.52 -20.62
CA TYR A 75 -7.51 -8.33 -20.14
C TYR A 75 -7.60 -8.32 -18.62
N VAL A 76 -7.24 -7.21 -18.00
CA VAL A 76 -7.27 -7.00 -16.55
C VAL A 76 -8.15 -5.81 -16.21
N ALA A 77 -9.29 -6.08 -15.57
CA ALA A 77 -10.10 -5.03 -14.95
C ALA A 77 -9.54 -4.74 -13.55
N VAL A 78 -9.20 -3.49 -13.26
CA VAL A 78 -8.76 -3.10 -11.93
C VAL A 78 -9.98 -2.82 -11.08
N GLN A 79 -10.09 -3.50 -9.94
CA GLN A 79 -11.04 -3.23 -8.86
C GLN A 79 -12.53 -3.35 -9.24
N HIS A 80 -12.99 -2.76 -10.34
CA HIS A 80 -14.42 -2.55 -10.63
C HIS A 80 -15.01 -3.58 -11.59
N PRO A 81 -16.01 -4.42 -11.15
CA PRO A 81 -16.65 -5.41 -12.02
C PRO A 81 -17.35 -4.81 -13.25
N ARG A 82 -17.72 -3.51 -13.22
CA ARG A 82 -18.31 -2.83 -14.38
C ARG A 82 -17.33 -2.75 -15.57
N LEU A 83 -16.04 -2.83 -15.34
CA LEU A 83 -15.03 -2.85 -16.39
C LEU A 83 -14.89 -4.23 -17.05
N LEU A 84 -15.45 -5.31 -16.46
CA LEU A 84 -15.28 -6.67 -16.99
C LEU A 84 -15.75 -6.85 -18.44
N GLY A 85 -16.70 -6.06 -18.90
CA GLY A 85 -17.19 -6.07 -20.26
C GLY A 85 -16.47 -5.14 -21.24
N PHE A 86 -15.47 -4.36 -20.79
CA PHE A 86 -14.81 -3.35 -21.60
C PHE A 86 -14.13 -3.95 -22.84
N VAL A 87 -13.40 -5.04 -22.69
CA VAL A 87 -12.87 -5.83 -23.83
C VAL A 87 -13.81 -7.00 -24.11
N ARG A 88 -14.26 -7.14 -25.36
CA ARG A 88 -15.30 -8.13 -25.71
C ARG A 88 -14.80 -9.57 -25.70
N LYS A 89 -13.68 -9.87 -26.34
CA LYS A 89 -13.17 -11.24 -26.57
C LYS A 89 -11.70 -11.39 -26.16
N PRO A 90 -11.33 -11.15 -24.88
CA PRO A 90 -9.97 -11.47 -24.44
C PRO A 90 -9.79 -13.00 -24.35
N LYS A 91 -8.59 -13.52 -24.64
CA LYS A 91 -8.29 -14.94 -24.42
C LYS A 91 -8.37 -15.31 -22.93
N ARG A 92 -7.89 -14.40 -22.07
CA ARG A 92 -8.00 -14.52 -20.62
C ARG A 92 -8.48 -13.20 -20.02
N ARG A 93 -9.39 -13.29 -19.05
CA ARG A 93 -9.93 -12.14 -18.32
C ARG A 93 -9.62 -12.26 -16.85
N ALA A 94 -9.06 -11.21 -16.26
CA ALA A 94 -8.75 -11.13 -14.84
C ALA A 94 -9.41 -9.90 -14.20
N ILE A 95 -9.56 -9.95 -12.88
CA ILE A 95 -9.89 -8.80 -12.06
C ILE A 95 -8.82 -8.65 -10.97
N TRP A 96 -8.11 -7.53 -10.99
CA TRP A 96 -7.11 -7.22 -9.98
C TRP A 96 -7.77 -6.52 -8.80
N VAL A 97 -7.83 -7.22 -7.66
CA VAL A 97 -8.59 -6.79 -6.48
C VAL A 97 -7.68 -5.97 -5.57
N ALA A 98 -7.53 -4.67 -5.88
CA ALA A 98 -6.66 -3.75 -5.14
C ALA A 98 -7.26 -3.29 -3.78
N TRP A 99 -8.57 -3.49 -3.55
CA TRP A 99 -9.27 -3.19 -2.30
C TRP A 99 -9.82 -4.45 -1.64
N GLN A 100 -10.73 -4.28 -0.67
CA GLN A 100 -11.43 -5.41 -0.06
C GLN A 100 -12.31 -6.14 -1.11
N PRO A 101 -12.26 -7.48 -1.21
CA PRO A 101 -13.03 -8.23 -2.19
C PRO A 101 -14.55 -8.16 -1.98
N ASN A 102 -15.00 -7.69 -0.84
CA ASN A 102 -16.42 -7.60 -0.51
C ASN A 102 -17.24 -6.71 -1.45
N HIS A 103 -16.63 -5.70 -2.12
CA HIS A 103 -17.32 -4.89 -3.11
C HIS A 103 -17.73 -5.68 -4.36
N LEU A 104 -17.03 -6.78 -4.68
CA LEU A 104 -17.36 -7.65 -5.82
C LEU A 104 -18.71 -8.34 -5.65
N LYS A 105 -19.16 -8.57 -4.41
CA LYS A 105 -20.48 -9.20 -4.12
C LYS A 105 -21.64 -8.20 -4.06
N HIS A 106 -21.40 -6.89 -4.28
CA HIS A 106 -22.46 -5.91 -4.27
C HIS A 106 -23.54 -6.29 -5.30
N TYR A 107 -24.83 -6.24 -4.92
CA TYR A 107 -25.96 -6.77 -5.72
C TYR A 107 -26.03 -6.22 -7.15
N LYS A 108 -25.61 -4.95 -7.37
CA LYS A 108 -25.55 -4.33 -8.71
C LYS A 108 -24.36 -4.81 -9.57
N GLN A 109 -23.41 -5.54 -8.99
CA GLN A 109 -22.13 -5.89 -9.63
C GLN A 109 -21.89 -7.39 -9.73
N ILE A 110 -22.41 -8.16 -8.78
CA ILE A 110 -22.13 -9.60 -8.63
C ILE A 110 -22.48 -10.40 -9.89
N TRP A 111 -23.56 -10.04 -10.57
CA TRP A 111 -23.96 -10.72 -11.81
C TRP A 111 -22.89 -10.62 -12.90
N ARG A 112 -22.12 -9.51 -12.95
CA ARG A 112 -21.01 -9.35 -13.91
C ARG A 112 -19.87 -10.32 -13.60
N VAL A 113 -19.56 -10.52 -12.32
CA VAL A 113 -18.54 -11.46 -11.89
C VAL A 113 -18.94 -12.89 -12.27
N TRP A 114 -20.19 -13.26 -12.11
CA TRP A 114 -20.72 -14.55 -12.52
C TRP A 114 -20.78 -14.72 -14.03
N TRP A 115 -21.16 -13.67 -14.77
CA TRP A 115 -21.25 -13.72 -16.23
C TRP A 115 -19.89 -13.81 -16.89
N TYR A 116 -18.95 -12.94 -16.52
CA TYR A 116 -17.64 -12.87 -17.15
C TYR A 116 -16.63 -13.85 -16.54
N ARG A 117 -16.88 -14.39 -15.38
CA ARG A 117 -16.02 -15.32 -14.64
C ARG A 117 -14.52 -14.96 -14.69
N PRO A 118 -14.13 -13.72 -14.31
CA PRO A 118 -12.74 -13.32 -14.36
C PRO A 118 -11.89 -14.15 -13.40
N VAL A 119 -10.60 -14.24 -13.67
CA VAL A 119 -9.61 -14.76 -12.71
C VAL A 119 -9.36 -13.67 -11.66
N PRO A 120 -9.71 -13.87 -10.37
CA PRO A 120 -9.42 -12.89 -9.34
C PRO A 120 -7.93 -12.95 -8.98
N VAL A 121 -7.26 -11.79 -9.04
CA VAL A 121 -5.90 -11.60 -8.55
C VAL A 121 -5.99 -10.81 -7.25
N LEU A 122 -5.72 -11.47 -6.14
CA LEU A 122 -5.73 -10.91 -4.79
C LEU A 122 -4.33 -10.39 -4.43
N ILE A 123 -4.26 -9.45 -3.49
CA ILE A 123 -2.99 -8.82 -3.11
C ILE A 123 -2.54 -9.15 -1.69
N SER A 124 -3.29 -9.98 -0.97
CA SER A 124 -2.96 -10.40 0.39
C SER A 124 -3.65 -11.71 0.77
N LEU A 125 -3.11 -12.43 1.75
CA LEU A 125 -3.76 -13.60 2.33
C LEU A 125 -5.01 -13.21 3.14
N HIS A 126 -5.03 -12.01 3.71
CA HIS A 126 -6.24 -11.46 4.34
C HIS A 126 -7.41 -11.45 3.35
N GLN A 127 -7.19 -11.03 2.11
CA GLN A 127 -8.25 -11.05 1.09
C GLN A 127 -8.74 -12.46 0.79
N VAL A 128 -7.88 -13.48 0.81
CA VAL A 128 -8.28 -14.88 0.65
C VAL A 128 -9.23 -15.30 1.78
N ARG A 129 -8.89 -14.96 3.05
CA ARG A 129 -9.70 -15.30 4.23
C ARG A 129 -11.09 -14.69 4.21
N ILE A 130 -11.21 -13.47 3.63
CA ILE A 130 -12.49 -12.74 3.56
C ILE A 130 -13.16 -12.82 2.19
N TYR A 131 -12.62 -13.64 1.27
CA TYR A 131 -13.22 -13.83 -0.05
C TYR A 131 -14.60 -14.47 0.07
N SER A 132 -15.60 -13.80 -0.47
CA SER A 132 -17.00 -14.21 -0.26
C SER A 132 -17.31 -15.57 -0.90
N PRO A 133 -18.01 -16.47 -0.20
CA PRO A 133 -18.46 -17.75 -0.78
C PRO A 133 -19.50 -17.57 -1.89
N PHE A 134 -20.13 -16.39 -2.01
CA PHE A 134 -21.05 -16.05 -3.09
C PHE A 134 -20.38 -15.65 -4.40
N LEU A 135 -19.05 -15.49 -4.40
CA LEU A 135 -18.28 -15.25 -5.62
C LEU A 135 -17.84 -16.56 -6.27
N PRO A 136 -17.60 -16.58 -7.60
CA PRO A 136 -17.07 -17.77 -8.26
C PRO A 136 -15.79 -18.23 -7.56
N LYS A 137 -15.80 -19.47 -7.07
CA LYS A 137 -14.62 -20.06 -6.43
C LYS A 137 -13.54 -20.32 -7.47
N ARG A 138 -12.31 -20.01 -7.10
CA ARG A 138 -11.08 -20.43 -7.78
C ARG A 138 -10.17 -21.04 -6.74
N ASP A 139 -9.75 -22.26 -6.94
CA ASP A 139 -8.84 -22.96 -6.06
C ASP A 139 -7.70 -23.53 -6.92
N PRO A 140 -6.44 -23.18 -6.63
CA PRO A 140 -6.01 -22.20 -5.61
C PRO A 140 -6.30 -20.74 -6.02
N HIS A 141 -6.44 -19.85 -5.03
CA HIS A 141 -6.52 -18.41 -5.28
C HIS A 141 -5.17 -17.89 -5.78
N ILE A 142 -5.21 -16.99 -6.75
CA ILE A 142 -4.01 -16.28 -7.20
C ILE A 142 -3.80 -15.08 -6.27
N VAL A 143 -2.69 -15.10 -5.53
CA VAL A 143 -2.30 -13.99 -4.64
C VAL A 143 -0.99 -13.41 -5.15
N ILE A 144 -1.02 -12.18 -5.64
CA ILE A 144 0.13 -11.42 -6.11
C ILE A 144 0.13 -10.09 -5.37
N PRO A 145 0.87 -9.96 -4.26
CA PRO A 145 1.00 -8.72 -3.51
C PRO A 145 1.53 -7.58 -4.38
N HIS A 146 1.32 -6.34 -3.96
CA HIS A 146 2.00 -5.22 -4.61
C HIS A 146 3.51 -5.36 -4.47
N GLY A 147 4.25 -5.00 -5.51
CA GLY A 147 5.69 -4.88 -5.45
C GLY A 147 6.10 -3.66 -4.62
N LEU A 148 7.30 -3.67 -4.10
CA LEU A 148 7.93 -2.49 -3.53
C LEU A 148 8.90 -1.87 -4.54
N PRO A 149 8.95 -0.54 -4.64
CA PRO A 149 9.92 0.16 -5.47
C PRO A 149 11.35 -0.11 -5.00
N ASP A 150 12.31 -0.06 -5.92
CA ASP A 150 13.72 -0.35 -5.60
C ASP A 150 14.35 0.75 -4.71
N ASP A 151 13.77 1.96 -4.73
CA ASP A 151 14.20 3.09 -3.91
C ASP A 151 13.96 2.91 -2.39
N VAL A 152 13.17 1.93 -1.96
CA VAL A 152 12.97 1.59 -0.53
C VAL A 152 13.61 0.28 -0.12
N ARG A 153 14.25 -0.43 -1.06
CA ARG A 153 14.80 -1.78 -0.83
C ARG A 153 16.33 -1.75 -0.76
N GLY A 154 16.91 -2.70 -0.05
CA GLY A 154 18.37 -2.88 -0.01
C GLY A 154 19.12 -1.75 0.71
N HIS A 155 18.46 -0.94 1.51
CA HIS A 155 19.12 0.09 2.29
C HIS A 155 20.02 -0.52 3.38
N PRO A 156 21.20 0.07 3.65
CA PRO A 156 22.05 -0.37 4.74
C PRO A 156 21.41 -0.05 6.10
N ALA A 157 21.74 -0.86 7.09
CA ALA A 157 21.36 -0.58 8.47
C ALA A 157 21.95 0.77 8.93
N LEU A 158 21.15 1.49 9.73
CA LEU A 158 21.62 2.73 10.33
C LEU A 158 22.63 2.43 11.44
N PRO A 159 23.73 3.19 11.53
CA PRO A 159 24.79 2.94 12.52
C PRO A 159 24.33 3.18 13.96
N ALA A 160 23.34 4.06 14.15
CA ALA A 160 22.76 4.41 15.44
C ALA A 160 21.26 4.65 15.34
N ALA A 161 20.58 4.54 16.48
CA ALA A 161 19.16 4.87 16.56
C ALA A 161 18.91 6.35 16.24
N PRO A 162 17.95 6.67 15.38
CA PRO A 162 17.57 8.05 15.09
C PRO A 162 17.08 8.77 16.36
N PRO A 163 16.87 10.10 16.33
CA PRO A 163 16.18 10.81 17.40
C PRO A 163 14.82 10.17 17.71
N ARG A 164 14.26 10.46 18.90
CA ARG A 164 12.97 9.93 19.36
C ARG A 164 11.81 10.48 18.54
N ARG A 165 11.72 10.02 17.28
CA ARG A 165 10.67 10.42 16.33
C ARG A 165 9.83 9.22 15.96
N ALA A 166 8.52 9.42 15.98
CA ALA A 166 7.55 8.51 15.42
C ALA A 166 7.00 9.09 14.11
N ILE A 167 6.56 8.25 13.19
CA ILE A 167 5.97 8.70 11.93
C ILE A 167 4.58 8.08 11.71
N PHE A 168 3.66 8.90 11.21
CA PHE A 168 2.43 8.48 10.54
C PHE A 168 2.51 8.94 9.08
N ALA A 169 2.41 8.02 8.14
CA ALA A 169 2.49 8.31 6.71
C ALA A 169 1.41 7.53 5.95
N SER A 170 0.17 8.01 6.02
CA SER A 170 -0.98 7.37 5.37
C SER A 170 -2.14 8.37 5.24
N ASN A 171 -3.25 7.92 4.63
CA ASN A 171 -4.47 8.70 4.60
C ASN A 171 -4.94 9.00 6.04
N PRO A 172 -5.15 10.28 6.40
CA PRO A 172 -5.52 10.68 7.76
C PRO A 172 -6.83 10.07 8.28
N GLN A 173 -7.74 9.72 7.40
CA GLN A 173 -8.98 9.00 7.74
C GLN A 173 -8.71 7.59 8.29
N ARG A 174 -7.46 7.12 8.24
CA ARG A 174 -7.00 5.87 8.83
C ARG A 174 -6.64 6.04 10.31
N LYS A 175 -7.54 6.70 11.07
CA LYS A 175 -7.44 6.93 12.52
C LYS A 175 -6.28 7.81 12.97
N LEU A 176 -5.92 8.84 12.17
CA LEU A 176 -4.92 9.81 12.62
C LEU A 176 -5.37 10.50 13.92
N ARG A 177 -6.66 10.87 14.04
CA ARG A 177 -7.20 11.53 15.23
C ARG A 177 -6.98 10.71 16.49
N GLU A 178 -7.38 9.44 16.48
CA GLU A 178 -7.21 8.53 17.61
C GLU A 178 -5.73 8.26 17.91
N LEU A 179 -4.87 8.28 16.89
CA LEU A 179 -3.43 8.19 17.10
C LEU A 179 -2.88 9.42 17.81
N VAL A 180 -3.31 10.62 17.41
CA VAL A 180 -2.89 11.89 18.05
C VAL A 180 -3.38 11.94 19.51
N GLU A 181 -4.62 11.50 19.79
CA GLU A 181 -5.14 11.38 21.15
C GLU A 181 -4.27 10.41 21.98
N THR A 182 -3.96 9.23 21.43
CA THR A 182 -3.06 8.27 22.11
C THR A 182 -1.65 8.83 22.32
N TRP A 183 -1.13 9.59 21.34
CA TRP A 183 0.16 10.25 21.45
C TRP A 183 0.21 11.26 22.60
N VAL A 184 -0.76 12.16 22.66
CA VAL A 184 -0.83 13.24 23.64
C VAL A 184 -1.07 12.69 25.06
N ASP A 185 -1.99 11.73 25.19
CA ASP A 185 -2.43 11.27 26.51
C ASP A 185 -1.52 10.19 27.11
N ARG A 186 -0.82 9.41 26.28
CA ARG A 186 -0.15 8.19 26.75
C ARG A 186 1.32 8.07 26.39
N ILE A 187 1.76 8.66 25.25
CA ILE A 187 3.15 8.53 24.78
C ILE A 187 3.96 9.74 25.21
N LEU A 188 3.52 10.94 24.86
CA LEU A 188 4.23 12.19 25.14
C LEU A 188 4.55 12.43 26.64
N PRO A 189 3.64 12.12 27.60
CA PRO A 189 3.97 12.29 29.02
C PRO A 189 5.12 11.41 29.50
N ARG A 190 5.38 10.30 28.82
CA ARG A 190 6.44 9.33 29.15
C ARG A 190 7.74 9.59 28.38
N VAL A 191 7.65 10.26 27.24
CA VAL A 191 8.79 10.63 26.38
C VAL A 191 8.61 12.08 25.93
N PRO A 192 8.85 13.07 26.83
CA PRO A 192 8.51 14.48 26.57
C PRO A 192 9.27 15.14 25.41
N ASP A 193 10.41 14.59 25.02
CA ASP A 193 11.25 15.03 23.90
C ASP A 193 10.91 14.33 22.57
N ALA A 194 9.94 13.42 22.56
CA ALA A 194 9.52 12.75 21.34
C ALA A 194 8.72 13.65 20.40
N VAL A 195 8.83 13.37 19.09
CA VAL A 195 8.11 14.09 18.03
C VAL A 195 7.34 13.10 17.19
N LEU A 196 6.07 13.41 16.89
CA LEU A 196 5.26 12.70 15.90
C LEU A 196 5.28 13.47 14.57
N GLU A 197 5.87 12.87 13.57
CA GLU A 197 5.91 13.40 12.20
C GLU A 197 4.68 12.85 11.43
N VAL A 198 3.85 13.75 10.90
CA VAL A 198 2.60 13.39 10.22
C VAL A 198 2.68 13.75 8.75
N TYR A 199 2.56 12.75 7.88
CA TYR A 199 2.49 12.88 6.43
C TYR A 199 1.15 12.35 5.91
N GLY A 200 0.68 12.88 4.76
CA GLY A 200 -0.53 12.40 4.10
C GLY A 200 -1.75 13.30 4.25
N LEU A 201 -1.61 14.47 4.87
CA LEU A 201 -2.62 15.52 4.84
C LEU A 201 -2.52 16.27 3.50
N HIS A 202 -3.55 16.14 2.66
CA HIS A 202 -3.62 16.85 1.38
C HIS A 202 -4.11 18.29 1.57
N GLY A 203 -3.71 19.19 0.67
CA GLY A 203 -4.18 20.58 0.65
C GLY A 203 -3.46 21.51 1.64
N ILE A 204 -2.37 21.06 2.27
CA ILE A 204 -1.51 21.92 3.08
C ILE A 204 -0.43 22.49 2.17
N ARG A 205 -0.28 23.81 2.17
CA ARG A 205 0.82 24.51 1.50
C ARG A 205 1.97 24.79 2.46
N PRO A 206 3.21 24.96 1.98
CA PRO A 206 4.32 25.38 2.82
C PRO A 206 3.99 26.68 3.58
N GLY A 207 4.17 26.65 4.91
CA GLY A 207 3.87 27.78 5.80
C GLY A 207 2.43 27.87 6.32
N GLU A 208 1.50 27.04 5.83
CA GLU A 208 0.14 26.96 6.39
C GLU A 208 0.11 26.17 7.71
N ASP A 209 -0.73 26.61 8.65
CA ASP A 209 -0.95 25.90 9.91
C ASP A 209 -1.97 24.77 9.72
N ALA A 210 -1.47 23.53 9.66
CA ALA A 210 -2.28 22.34 9.54
C ALA A 210 -3.33 22.19 10.66
N TRP A 211 -3.05 22.69 11.86
CA TRP A 211 -3.98 22.64 12.98
C TRP A 211 -5.20 23.52 12.73
N SER A 212 -5.00 24.70 12.17
CA SER A 212 -6.11 25.60 11.81
C SER A 212 -6.98 25.02 10.69
N LEU A 213 -6.36 24.32 9.73
CA LEU A 213 -7.06 23.73 8.58
C LEU A 213 -7.83 22.44 8.94
N TRP A 214 -7.24 21.58 9.80
CA TRP A 214 -7.74 20.23 10.03
C TRP A 214 -8.27 19.97 11.44
N GLN A 215 -8.20 20.99 12.33
CA GLN A 215 -8.71 20.89 13.69
C GLN A 215 -10.20 20.50 13.71
N GLY A 216 -10.52 19.51 14.52
CA GLY A 216 -11.88 19.01 14.68
C GLY A 216 -12.33 17.98 13.62
N SER A 217 -11.68 17.91 12.46
CA SER A 217 -11.97 16.92 11.41
C SER A 217 -11.01 15.72 11.46
N LEU A 218 -9.72 15.97 11.25
CA LEU A 218 -8.67 14.94 11.24
C LEU A 218 -7.71 15.07 12.42
N LEU A 219 -7.64 16.25 13.06
CA LEU A 219 -6.86 16.50 14.26
C LEU A 219 -7.78 16.83 15.44
N PRO A 220 -7.50 16.38 16.68
CA PRO A 220 -8.30 16.70 17.85
C PRO A 220 -8.34 18.21 18.11
N ALA A 221 -9.50 18.73 18.54
CA ALA A 221 -9.66 20.15 18.86
C ALA A 221 -8.92 20.54 20.14
N ASN A 222 -8.97 19.70 21.16
CA ASN A 222 -8.52 20.00 22.52
C ASN A 222 -7.09 19.48 22.78
N VAL A 223 -6.11 19.97 22.03
CA VAL A 223 -4.68 19.66 22.23
C VAL A 223 -3.98 20.90 22.77
N SER A 224 -3.25 20.76 23.88
CA SER A 224 -2.52 21.86 24.48
C SER A 224 -1.44 22.42 23.54
N PRO A 225 -1.08 23.72 23.64
CA PRO A 225 -0.01 24.29 22.81
C PRO A 225 1.34 23.56 22.97
N ALA A 226 1.63 23.03 24.14
CA ALA A 226 2.84 22.23 24.39
C ALA A 226 2.81 20.92 23.62
N ALA A 227 1.69 20.18 23.67
CA ALA A 227 1.53 18.93 22.94
C ALA A 227 1.50 19.14 21.41
N LYS A 228 0.89 20.23 20.93
CA LYS A 228 0.94 20.60 19.49
C LYS A 228 2.36 20.74 18.96
N ARG A 229 3.29 21.28 19.77
CA ARG A 229 4.71 21.41 19.36
C ARG A 229 5.43 20.06 19.18
N SER A 230 4.93 19.00 19.80
CA SER A 230 5.46 17.64 19.61
C SER A 230 4.94 16.95 18.36
N ILE A 231 4.02 17.57 17.60
CA ILE A 231 3.39 17.00 16.41
C ILE A 231 3.70 17.92 15.24
N ARG A 232 4.45 17.39 14.28
CA ARG A 232 4.82 18.11 13.06
C ARG A 232 4.02 17.58 11.89
N VAL A 233 3.26 18.43 11.24
CA VAL A 233 2.46 18.09 10.08
C VAL A 233 3.16 18.61 8.83
N HIS A 234 3.40 17.72 7.88
CA HIS A 234 4.12 18.02 6.66
C HIS A 234 3.18 18.09 5.47
N PRO A 235 3.38 19.07 4.56
CA PRO A 235 2.73 19.04 3.25
C PRO A 235 3.17 17.81 2.46
N ALA A 236 2.47 17.52 1.36
CA ALA A 236 2.91 16.50 0.42
C ALA A 236 4.27 16.90 -0.15
N GLY A 237 5.26 16.07 0.07
CA GLY A 237 6.63 16.27 -0.40
C GLY A 237 7.02 15.30 -1.53
N SER A 238 8.26 15.36 -1.94
CA SER A 238 8.84 14.43 -2.91
C SER A 238 8.94 13.01 -2.33
N ARG A 239 9.12 12.05 -3.22
CA ARG A 239 9.35 10.65 -2.84
C ARG A 239 10.59 10.51 -1.95
N GLN A 240 11.69 11.21 -2.28
CA GLN A 240 12.94 11.16 -1.51
C GLN A 240 12.77 11.73 -0.11
N GLU A 241 12.06 12.85 0.02
CA GLU A 241 11.75 13.43 1.34
C GLU A 241 10.98 12.46 2.24
N LEU A 242 10.05 11.69 1.68
CA LEU A 242 9.33 10.68 2.45
C LEU A 242 10.24 9.51 2.89
N ILE A 243 11.15 9.06 2.01
CA ILE A 243 12.14 8.02 2.35
C ILE A 243 13.05 8.51 3.48
N ASP A 244 13.55 9.74 3.38
CA ASP A 244 14.42 10.33 4.40
C ASP A 244 13.66 10.53 5.72
N ALA A 245 12.40 10.92 5.66
CA ALA A 245 11.53 11.02 6.82
C ALA A 245 11.36 9.66 7.52
N PHE A 246 11.06 8.59 6.78
CA PHE A 246 11.00 7.25 7.35
C PHE A 246 12.31 6.88 8.04
N ARG A 247 13.45 7.05 7.38
CA ARG A 247 14.76 6.69 7.92
C ARG A 247 15.21 7.57 9.10
N SER A 248 14.63 8.76 9.27
CA SER A 248 14.88 9.66 10.40
C SER A 248 14.03 9.34 11.63
N CYS A 249 13.10 8.38 11.54
CA CYS A 249 12.19 8.02 12.61
C CYS A 249 12.50 6.65 13.20
N ARG A 250 12.26 6.47 14.51
CA ARG A 250 12.45 5.20 15.21
C ARG A 250 11.32 4.23 14.96
N VAL A 251 10.10 4.72 14.78
CA VAL A 251 8.92 3.87 14.73
C VAL A 251 7.83 4.45 13.86
N MET A 252 7.17 3.62 13.07
CA MET A 252 5.91 3.96 12.44
C MET A 252 4.75 3.58 13.37
N LEU A 253 3.85 4.52 13.63
CA LEU A 253 2.65 4.30 14.44
C LEU A 253 1.42 4.24 13.53
N TYR A 254 0.72 3.12 13.52
CA TYR A 254 -0.38 2.93 12.59
C TYR A 254 -1.54 2.11 13.15
N LEU A 255 -2.65 2.76 13.45
CA LEU A 255 -3.87 2.11 13.92
C LEU A 255 -4.66 1.46 12.77
N GLY A 256 -4.45 1.91 11.53
CA GLY A 256 -5.04 1.34 10.34
C GLY A 256 -6.55 1.43 10.25
N HIS A 257 -7.11 0.76 9.25
CA HIS A 257 -8.55 0.71 9.01
C HIS A 257 -8.98 -0.69 8.54
N LYS A 258 -10.25 -1.07 8.83
CA LYS A 258 -10.79 -2.41 8.49
C LYS A 258 -10.80 -2.73 6.99
N VAL A 259 -10.70 -1.72 6.13
CA VAL A 259 -10.66 -1.90 4.66
C VAL A 259 -9.24 -1.93 4.09
N GLU A 260 -8.20 -1.97 4.92
CA GLU A 260 -6.83 -2.14 4.43
C GLU A 260 -6.67 -3.45 3.67
N ALA A 261 -6.18 -3.35 2.42
CA ALA A 261 -5.97 -4.52 1.58
C ALA A 261 -4.48 -4.88 1.42
N PHE A 262 -3.57 -3.89 1.51
CA PHE A 262 -2.11 -4.11 1.43
C PHE A 262 -1.31 -3.24 2.39
N CYS A 263 -1.60 -1.92 2.47
CA CYS A 263 -0.86 -0.91 3.23
C CYS A 263 0.58 -0.68 2.73
N LEU A 264 0.71 -0.04 1.56
CA LEU A 264 2.00 0.24 0.93
C LEU A 264 2.95 1.04 1.85
N SER A 265 2.46 2.11 2.50
CA SER A 265 3.31 2.95 3.36
C SER A 265 3.94 2.18 4.52
N LEU A 266 3.20 1.22 5.10
CA LEU A 266 3.73 0.36 6.16
C LEU A 266 4.77 -0.63 5.59
N ALA A 267 4.49 -1.20 4.41
CA ALA A 267 5.43 -2.10 3.75
C ALA A 267 6.73 -1.38 3.37
N GLU A 268 6.65 -0.15 2.88
CA GLU A 268 7.81 0.69 2.56
C GLU A 268 8.61 1.08 3.83
N ALA A 269 7.93 1.48 4.90
CA ALA A 269 8.58 1.78 6.18
C ALA A 269 9.36 0.56 6.70
N GLN A 270 8.76 -0.62 6.66
CA GLN A 270 9.41 -1.86 7.09
C GLN A 270 10.60 -2.23 6.17
N ALA A 271 10.50 -2.04 4.86
CA ALA A 271 11.60 -2.27 3.93
C ALA A 271 12.79 -1.32 4.15
N LEU A 272 12.52 -0.11 4.63
CA LEU A 272 13.53 0.88 5.05
C LEU A 272 14.07 0.60 6.47
N GLY A 273 13.64 -0.49 7.11
CA GLY A 273 14.09 -0.87 8.45
C GLY A 273 13.40 -0.10 9.58
N VAL A 274 12.26 0.52 9.34
CA VAL A 274 11.53 1.25 10.40
C VAL A 274 10.62 0.28 11.15
N PRO A 275 10.87 -0.01 12.44
CA PRO A 275 9.95 -0.78 13.26
C PRO A 275 8.56 -0.15 13.29
N ALA A 276 7.53 -0.95 13.50
CA ALA A 276 6.17 -0.41 13.53
C ALA A 276 5.36 -0.93 14.73
N VAL A 277 4.49 -0.07 15.27
CA VAL A 277 3.43 -0.49 16.19
C VAL A 277 2.10 -0.36 15.46
N ILE A 278 1.38 -1.47 15.35
CA ILE A 278 0.13 -1.56 14.59
C ILE A 278 -1.01 -2.12 15.44
N ALA A 279 -2.23 -1.73 15.10
CA ALA A 279 -3.40 -2.51 15.54
C ALA A 279 -3.49 -3.78 14.66
N PRO A 280 -3.76 -4.97 15.23
CA PRO A 280 -3.81 -6.23 14.48
C PRO A 280 -5.12 -6.38 13.70
N ILE A 281 -5.36 -5.48 12.74
CA ILE A 281 -6.60 -5.46 11.93
C ILE A 281 -6.28 -5.63 10.45
N ALA A 282 -7.21 -6.22 9.73
CA ALA A 282 -7.13 -6.44 8.29
C ALA A 282 -5.80 -7.07 7.85
N VAL A 283 -5.11 -6.46 6.89
CA VAL A 283 -3.84 -6.96 6.34
C VAL A 283 -2.61 -6.60 7.20
N LEU A 284 -2.73 -5.71 8.19
CA LEU A 284 -1.58 -5.17 8.91
C LEU A 284 -0.69 -6.25 9.55
N PRO A 285 -1.24 -7.35 10.13
CA PRO A 285 -0.41 -8.46 10.63
C PRO A 285 0.45 -9.17 9.58
N GLU A 286 0.14 -8.99 8.29
CA GLU A 286 0.99 -9.51 7.20
C GLU A 286 2.18 -8.59 6.89
N ARG A 287 2.21 -7.38 7.44
CA ARG A 287 3.24 -6.36 7.18
C ARG A 287 4.25 -6.21 8.30
N VAL A 288 3.94 -6.71 9.49
CA VAL A 288 4.80 -6.60 10.67
C VAL A 288 4.88 -7.97 11.33
N ILE A 289 6.05 -8.41 11.71
CA ILE A 289 6.26 -9.65 12.48
C ILE A 289 6.28 -9.27 13.96
N ASP A 290 5.24 -9.71 14.72
CA ASP A 290 5.07 -9.31 16.12
C ASP A 290 6.28 -9.70 16.97
N GLY A 291 6.79 -8.74 17.75
CA GLY A 291 7.99 -8.88 18.57
C GLY A 291 9.32 -8.83 17.80
N VAL A 292 9.31 -9.00 16.47
CA VAL A 292 10.51 -9.10 15.62
C VAL A 292 10.76 -7.82 14.83
N THR A 293 9.80 -7.35 14.03
CA THR A 293 9.95 -6.14 13.21
C THR A 293 9.07 -4.98 13.72
N GLY A 294 8.46 -5.17 14.87
CA GLY A 294 7.53 -4.24 15.49
C GLY A 294 6.58 -4.96 16.42
N PHE A 295 5.42 -4.35 16.71
CA PHE A 295 4.44 -4.91 17.64
C PHE A 295 3.02 -4.83 17.13
N HIS A 296 2.21 -5.87 17.39
CA HIS A 296 0.78 -5.91 17.19
C HIS A 296 0.08 -5.55 18.49
N ARG A 297 -0.47 -4.34 18.63
CA ARG A 297 -1.15 -3.88 19.86
C ARG A 297 -2.43 -3.14 19.50
N GLY A 298 -3.58 -3.72 19.80
CA GLY A 298 -4.89 -3.15 19.47
C GLY A 298 -5.45 -2.23 20.57
N GLU A 299 -5.03 -2.45 21.81
CA GLU A 299 -5.50 -1.69 22.97
C GLU A 299 -4.61 -0.45 23.17
N PRO A 300 -5.19 0.77 23.36
CA PRO A 300 -4.44 2.02 23.38
C PRO A 300 -3.30 2.07 24.41
N ALA A 301 -3.45 1.51 25.60
CA ALA A 301 -2.39 1.50 26.61
C ALA A 301 -1.21 0.62 26.16
N ARG A 302 -1.48 -0.60 25.67
CA ARG A 302 -0.45 -1.51 25.18
C ARG A 302 0.21 -0.99 23.87
N PHE A 303 -0.55 -0.28 23.05
CA PHE A 303 -0.01 0.40 21.87
C PHE A 303 1.01 1.47 22.27
N ALA A 304 0.64 2.30 23.27
CA ALA A 304 1.53 3.32 23.81
C ALA A 304 2.76 2.70 24.50
N ASP A 305 2.61 1.59 25.25
CA ASP A 305 3.74 0.88 25.88
C ASP A 305 4.77 0.42 24.83
N ALA A 306 4.29 -0.18 23.75
CA ALA A 306 5.15 -0.64 22.67
C ALA A 306 5.84 0.53 21.94
N ALA A 307 5.12 1.62 21.70
CA ALA A 307 5.68 2.83 21.08
C ALA A 307 6.77 3.45 21.97
N VAL A 308 6.52 3.61 23.26
CA VAL A 308 7.50 4.13 24.24
C VAL A 308 8.73 3.22 24.30
N ALA A 309 8.56 1.90 24.33
CA ALA A 309 9.68 0.96 24.37
C ALA A 309 10.61 1.17 23.14
N ILE A 310 10.08 1.24 21.93
CA ILE A 310 10.89 1.47 20.71
C ILE A 310 11.53 2.87 20.71
N LEU A 311 10.83 3.88 21.24
CA LEU A 311 11.34 5.26 21.31
C LEU A 311 12.48 5.43 22.32
N THR A 312 12.56 4.58 23.36
CA THR A 312 13.48 4.77 24.48
C THR A 312 14.57 3.71 24.60
N ASP A 313 14.35 2.50 24.08
CA ASP A 313 15.32 1.39 24.13
C ASP A 313 16.04 1.26 22.77
N ASP A 314 17.29 1.74 22.72
CA ASP A 314 18.13 1.69 21.52
C ASP A 314 18.47 0.24 21.12
N ALA A 315 18.58 -0.69 22.08
CA ALA A 315 18.90 -2.09 21.79
C ALA A 315 17.68 -2.79 21.16
N LEU A 316 16.48 -2.55 21.68
CA LEU A 316 15.24 -3.04 21.10
C LEU A 316 15.06 -2.47 19.68
N TRP A 317 15.22 -1.14 19.53
CA TRP A 317 15.13 -0.50 18.22
C TRP A 317 16.09 -1.13 17.23
N ARG A 318 17.35 -1.30 17.58
CA ARG A 318 18.38 -1.88 16.69
C ARG A 318 17.99 -3.29 16.24
N ARG A 319 17.60 -4.16 17.17
CA ARG A 319 17.17 -5.53 16.83
C ARG A 319 16.00 -5.54 15.85
N GLN A 320 14.99 -4.69 16.07
CA GLN A 320 13.82 -4.62 15.18
C GLN A 320 14.14 -3.96 13.85
N HIS A 321 14.99 -2.92 13.82
CA HIS A 321 15.48 -2.28 12.61
C HIS A 321 16.19 -3.28 11.69
N GLU A 322 17.17 -3.99 12.21
CA GLU A 322 17.92 -5.00 11.45
C GLU A 322 17.01 -6.17 11.02
N ALA A 323 16.09 -6.59 11.87
CA ALA A 323 15.13 -7.63 11.51
C ALA A 323 14.20 -7.17 10.39
N ALA A 324 13.71 -5.93 10.41
CA ALA A 324 12.89 -5.38 9.34
C ALA A 324 13.65 -5.34 8.02
N LEU A 325 14.92 -4.88 8.02
CA LEU A 325 15.78 -4.91 6.83
C LEU A 325 16.02 -6.33 6.30
N ARG A 326 16.11 -7.34 7.15
CA ARG A 326 16.29 -8.74 6.71
C ARG A 326 15.01 -9.37 6.18
N HIS A 327 13.87 -9.12 6.83
CA HIS A 327 12.66 -9.91 6.61
C HIS A 327 11.56 -9.16 5.84
N GLN A 328 11.64 -7.83 5.70
CA GLN A 328 10.56 -7.01 5.15
C GLN A 328 10.95 -6.27 3.85
N GLN A 329 11.96 -6.76 3.12
CA GLN A 329 12.38 -6.15 1.85
C GLN A 329 11.29 -6.21 0.77
N GLY A 330 10.25 -7.01 1.00
CA GLY A 330 9.19 -7.20 0.02
C GLY A 330 9.71 -7.84 -1.27
N ILE A 331 8.92 -7.68 -2.31
CA ILE A 331 9.20 -8.23 -3.63
C ILE A 331 9.24 -7.06 -4.62
N SER A 332 10.20 -7.06 -5.55
CA SER A 332 10.28 -6.00 -6.57
C SER A 332 9.07 -6.02 -7.52
N TRP A 333 8.79 -4.89 -8.14
CA TRP A 333 7.76 -4.85 -9.19
C TRP A 333 8.11 -5.73 -10.39
N SER A 334 9.40 -5.83 -10.73
CA SER A 334 9.88 -6.73 -11.80
C SER A 334 9.57 -8.20 -11.50
N GLU A 335 9.82 -8.64 -10.27
CA GLU A 335 9.50 -10.01 -9.84
C GLU A 335 7.99 -10.25 -9.78
N GLN A 336 7.20 -9.26 -9.31
CA GLN A 336 5.74 -9.38 -9.29
C GLN A 336 5.14 -9.41 -10.70
N ALA A 337 5.69 -8.65 -11.65
CA ALA A 337 5.30 -8.73 -13.04
C ALA A 337 5.58 -10.11 -13.64
N GLY A 338 6.71 -10.74 -13.28
CA GLY A 338 7.00 -12.12 -13.66
C GLY A 338 6.00 -13.12 -13.09
N ARG A 339 5.61 -12.97 -11.83
CA ARG A 339 4.55 -13.80 -11.20
C ARG A 339 3.19 -13.58 -11.85
N PHE A 340 2.88 -12.32 -12.18
CA PHE A 340 1.65 -11.94 -12.86
C PHE A 340 1.57 -12.55 -14.26
N GLU A 341 2.66 -12.48 -15.02
CA GLU A 341 2.81 -13.12 -16.33
C GLU A 341 2.64 -14.65 -16.22
N ALA A 342 3.37 -15.30 -15.32
CA ALA A 342 3.30 -16.74 -15.13
C ALA A 342 1.89 -17.22 -14.73
N ALA A 343 1.22 -16.48 -13.85
CA ALA A 343 -0.12 -16.81 -13.37
C ALA A 343 -1.21 -16.60 -14.42
N LEU A 344 -1.09 -15.56 -15.25
CA LEU A 344 -2.16 -15.11 -16.13
C LEU A 344 -1.90 -15.38 -17.63
N LEU A 345 -0.66 -15.61 -18.04
CA LEU A 345 -0.30 -15.93 -19.42
C LEU A 345 0.29 -17.32 -19.57
N GLY A 346 0.83 -17.91 -18.50
CA GLY A 346 1.36 -19.27 -18.47
C GLY A 346 0.26 -20.33 -18.43
N ASP A 347 0.64 -21.57 -18.73
CA ASP A 347 -0.26 -22.73 -18.70
C ASP A 347 -0.55 -23.24 -17.28
N ARG A 348 0.26 -22.83 -16.30
CA ARG A 348 0.10 -23.22 -14.88
C ARG A 348 0.12 -21.99 -13.99
N ALA A 349 -0.92 -21.84 -13.15
CA ALA A 349 -0.93 -20.83 -12.11
C ALA A 349 0.16 -21.14 -11.06
N PRO A 350 1.08 -20.21 -10.75
CA PRO A 350 2.02 -20.42 -9.66
C PRO A 350 1.25 -20.46 -8.33
N LEU A 351 1.50 -21.51 -7.55
CA LEU A 351 1.07 -21.58 -6.16
C LEU A 351 1.86 -20.56 -5.36
N TYR A 352 1.20 -19.55 -4.80
CA TYR A 352 1.81 -18.64 -3.85
C TYR A 352 1.88 -19.33 -2.49
N ARG A 353 3.07 -19.65 -2.02
CA ARG A 353 3.35 -19.93 -0.62
C ARG A 353 3.54 -18.58 0.09
N SER A 354 3.06 -18.48 1.31
CA SER A 354 3.11 -17.27 2.15
C SER A 354 4.49 -16.59 2.13
N VAL A 355 4.52 -15.25 2.26
CA VAL A 355 5.76 -14.49 2.51
C VAL A 355 6.47 -14.96 3.79
N LEU A 356 5.75 -15.66 4.66
CA LEU A 356 6.30 -16.28 5.87
C LEU A 356 7.10 -17.57 5.60
N ASP A 357 7.02 -18.13 4.39
CA ASP A 357 7.84 -19.25 3.93
C ASP A 357 9.12 -18.75 3.26
N VAL A 358 9.85 -17.83 3.89
CA VAL A 358 11.23 -17.51 3.49
C VAL A 358 12.12 -18.67 3.93
N PRO A 359 12.84 -19.34 3.01
CA PRO A 359 13.82 -20.36 3.41
C PRO A 359 14.92 -19.69 4.25
N GLY A 360 15.01 -20.03 5.52
CA GLY A 360 16.04 -19.52 6.41
C GLY A 360 15.66 -19.38 7.88
N SER A 361 14.48 -19.81 8.31
CA SER A 361 14.15 -19.94 9.72
C SER A 361 14.29 -21.43 10.13
N GLY A 362 15.54 -21.88 10.19
CA GLY A 362 15.99 -23.08 10.87
C GLY A 362 17.01 -22.68 11.91
#